data_65cb0745a0984da8024a070c23abad54
#
_entry.id   65cb0745a0984da8024a070c23abad54
#
_cell.length_a   1.000
_cell.length_b   1.000
_cell.length_c   1.000
_cell.angle_alpha   90.00
_cell.angle_beta   90.00
_cell.angle_gamma   90.00
#
_symmetry.space_group_name_H-M   'P 1'
#
loop_
_entity.id
_entity.type
_entity.pdbx_description
1 polymer ?
#
loop_
_entity_poly.entity_id
_entity_poly.type
_entity_poly.pdbx_seq_one_letter_code
_entity_poly.pdbx_strand_id
1 'polypeptide(L)'
;MNKVLFKLLILFFLTTTNTIGDENKMILKLKDGDVKIQLFPDVAPNHVERIKKLANDGAYNNVVFHRVIDGFMAQTGDVKFGNSSVESFDLRRAGMGGSDLPDLKQEFNNLPHDRGTLSMARSQDPNSANSQFFICFEPAPFLDRQYTVFGKVIEGMEFVDKIKRGDSNNNGSVDDPDKIISFKSE
;
A
#
# COMPACT_ATOMS: atom_id res chain seq x y z
N MET A 1 -6.77 -72.95 -16.52
CA MET A 1 -7.21 -71.63 -17.06
C MET A 1 -7.05 -70.59 -15.94
N ASN A 2 -5.89 -69.91 -15.92
CA ASN A 2 -5.60 -68.90 -14.90
C ASN A 2 -5.97 -67.51 -15.43
N LYS A 3 -6.95 -66.85 -14.80
CA LYS A 3 -7.29 -65.46 -15.09
C LYS A 3 -6.35 -64.55 -14.26
N VAL A 4 -5.44 -63.89 -14.92
CA VAL A 4 -4.60 -62.83 -14.34
C VAL A 4 -5.44 -61.56 -14.31
N LEU A 5 -5.73 -61.09 -13.08
CA LEU A 5 -6.48 -59.84 -12.85
C LEU A 5 -5.45 -58.66 -12.81
N PHE A 6 -5.45 -57.87 -13.88
CA PHE A 6 -4.61 -56.65 -13.99
C PHE A 6 -5.28 -55.54 -13.18
N LYS A 7 -4.74 -55.22 -11.98
CA LYS A 7 -5.14 -54.00 -11.23
C LYS A 7 -4.45 -52.79 -11.81
N LEU A 8 -5.22 -51.96 -12.52
CA LEU A 8 -4.78 -50.64 -12.96
C LEU A 8 -4.73 -49.68 -11.80
N LEU A 9 -3.53 -49.33 -11.33
CA LEU A 9 -3.29 -48.32 -10.28
C LEU A 9 -3.30 -46.95 -10.95
N ILE A 10 -4.42 -46.22 -10.86
CA ILE A 10 -4.52 -44.83 -11.30
C ILE A 10 -3.85 -43.96 -10.23
N LEU A 11 -2.65 -43.50 -10.50
CA LEU A 11 -1.92 -42.54 -9.69
C LEU A 11 -2.48 -41.13 -9.96
N PHE A 12 -3.29 -40.63 -9.04
CA PHE A 12 -3.82 -39.26 -9.11
C PHE A 12 -2.68 -38.30 -8.69
N PHE A 13 -2.03 -37.66 -9.64
CA PHE A 13 -1.14 -36.54 -9.39
C PHE A 13 -2.00 -35.32 -9.01
N LEU A 14 -2.10 -35.03 -7.72
CA LEU A 14 -2.57 -33.70 -7.28
C LEU A 14 -1.48 -32.69 -7.63
N THR A 15 -1.66 -31.98 -8.74
CA THR A 15 -0.90 -30.75 -9.01
C THR A 15 -1.45 -29.66 -8.09
N THR A 16 -0.77 -29.39 -6.98
CA THR A 16 -0.98 -28.17 -6.23
C THR A 16 -0.48 -27.01 -7.08
N THR A 17 -1.37 -26.32 -7.77
CA THR A 17 -1.07 -25.02 -8.34
C THR A 17 -0.88 -24.06 -7.20
N ASN A 18 0.38 -23.79 -6.81
CA ASN A 18 0.69 -22.64 -5.98
C ASN A 18 0.27 -21.39 -6.73
N THR A 19 -0.81 -20.76 -6.31
CA THR A 19 -1.21 -19.42 -6.74
C THR A 19 -0.30 -18.39 -6.08
N ILE A 20 0.95 -18.29 -6.55
CA ILE A 20 1.93 -17.26 -6.11
C ILE A 20 1.40 -15.84 -6.39
N GLY A 21 0.34 -15.71 -7.20
CA GLY A 21 -0.26 -14.42 -7.58
C GLY A 21 -1.12 -13.74 -6.51
N ASP A 22 -1.76 -14.49 -5.61
CA ASP A 22 -2.71 -13.93 -4.63
C ASP A 22 -2.03 -13.39 -3.37
N GLU A 23 -0.88 -13.91 -2.99
CA GLU A 23 -0.15 -13.47 -1.79
C GLU A 23 0.29 -11.99 -1.82
N ASN A 24 0.37 -11.38 -3.00
CA ASN A 24 0.83 -10.00 -3.17
C ASN A 24 -0.30 -9.04 -3.55
N LYS A 25 -1.56 -9.46 -3.40
CA LYS A 25 -2.71 -8.59 -3.55
C LYS A 25 -3.21 -8.10 -2.20
N MET A 26 -3.57 -6.82 -2.16
CA MET A 26 -4.07 -6.16 -0.96
C MET A 26 -5.39 -5.44 -1.28
N ILE A 27 -6.27 -5.39 -0.28
CA ILE A 27 -7.50 -4.60 -0.32
C ILE A 27 -7.38 -3.41 0.62
N LEU A 28 -7.38 -2.22 0.05
CA LEU A 28 -7.48 -0.95 0.77
C LEU A 28 -8.95 -0.49 0.73
N LYS A 29 -9.64 -0.56 1.86
CA LYS A 29 -11.03 -0.15 1.98
C LYS A 29 -11.13 1.32 2.33
N LEU A 30 -11.77 2.08 1.46
CA LEU A 30 -12.12 3.48 1.63
C LEU A 30 -13.64 3.65 1.84
N LYS A 31 -14.10 4.85 2.19
CA LYS A 31 -15.54 5.15 2.38
C LYS A 31 -16.38 4.90 1.12
N ASP A 32 -15.79 5.09 -0.05
CA ASP A 32 -16.49 5.02 -1.35
C ASP A 32 -16.37 3.65 -2.03
N GLY A 33 -15.46 2.77 -1.56
CA GLY A 33 -15.30 1.42 -2.12
C GLY A 33 -13.94 0.79 -1.81
N ASP A 34 -13.75 -0.40 -2.32
CA ASP A 34 -12.55 -1.19 -2.15
C ASP A 34 -11.57 -0.93 -3.32
N VAL A 35 -10.32 -0.70 -2.96
CA VAL A 35 -9.21 -0.47 -3.89
C VAL A 35 -8.31 -1.71 -3.85
N LYS A 36 -8.17 -2.40 -5.00
CA LYS A 36 -7.25 -3.53 -5.11
C LYS A 36 -5.88 -3.07 -5.54
N ILE A 37 -4.87 -3.55 -4.84
CA ILE A 37 -3.48 -3.17 -5.01
C ILE A 37 -2.65 -4.42 -5.27
N GLN A 38 -1.84 -4.39 -6.32
CA GLN A 38 -0.78 -5.37 -6.56
C GLN A 38 0.53 -4.84 -5.97
N LEU A 39 1.16 -5.63 -5.10
CA LEU A 39 2.49 -5.32 -4.55
C LEU A 39 3.59 -5.93 -5.40
N PHE A 40 4.80 -5.34 -5.34
CA PHE A 40 5.96 -5.68 -6.15
C PHE A 40 7.16 -6.12 -5.30
N PRO A 41 7.11 -7.32 -4.67
CA PRO A 41 8.19 -7.79 -3.80
C PRO A 41 9.52 -8.02 -4.54
N ASP A 42 9.49 -8.26 -5.85
CA ASP A 42 10.70 -8.47 -6.67
C ASP A 42 11.59 -7.21 -6.78
N VAL A 43 11.01 -6.02 -6.63
CA VAL A 43 11.74 -4.74 -6.76
C VAL A 43 11.85 -3.95 -5.46
N ALA A 44 11.01 -4.26 -4.47
CA ALA A 44 11.00 -3.59 -3.17
C ALA A 44 10.62 -4.56 -2.03
N PRO A 45 11.39 -5.65 -1.80
CA PRO A 45 11.02 -6.71 -0.88
C PRO A 45 10.82 -6.22 0.55
N ASN A 46 11.72 -5.40 1.09
CA ASN A 46 11.63 -4.93 2.48
C ASN A 46 10.46 -3.95 2.69
N HIS A 47 10.17 -3.10 1.69
CA HIS A 47 9.05 -2.17 1.75
C HIS A 47 7.71 -2.93 1.64
N VAL A 48 7.61 -3.91 0.75
CA VAL A 48 6.42 -4.76 0.62
C VAL A 48 6.16 -5.53 1.92
N GLU A 49 7.20 -6.15 2.51
CA GLU A 49 7.08 -6.85 3.79
C GLU A 49 6.58 -5.91 4.89
N ARG A 50 7.14 -4.69 5.00
CA ARG A 50 6.73 -3.68 5.98
C ARG A 50 5.25 -3.30 5.80
N ILE A 51 4.83 -2.99 4.58
CA ILE A 51 3.44 -2.60 4.29
C ILE A 51 2.49 -3.76 4.60
N LYS A 52 2.80 -4.98 4.14
CA LYS A 52 1.98 -6.19 4.45
C LYS A 52 1.85 -6.42 5.95
N LYS A 53 2.98 -6.35 6.67
CA LYS A 53 2.96 -6.54 8.13
C LYS A 53 2.05 -5.52 8.82
N LEU A 54 2.26 -4.23 8.59
CA LEU A 54 1.48 -3.17 9.24
C LEU A 54 0.00 -3.22 8.83
N ALA A 55 -0.29 -3.57 7.58
CA ALA A 55 -1.65 -3.70 7.08
C ALA A 55 -2.38 -4.88 7.75
N ASN A 56 -1.77 -6.06 7.79
CA ASN A 56 -2.36 -7.25 8.39
C ASN A 56 -2.47 -7.16 9.92
N ASP A 57 -1.58 -6.40 10.57
CA ASP A 57 -1.69 -6.07 11.99
C ASP A 57 -2.79 -5.02 12.27
N GLY A 58 -3.44 -4.47 11.23
CA GLY A 58 -4.49 -3.45 11.35
C GLY A 58 -3.96 -2.06 11.70
N ALA A 59 -2.64 -1.83 11.64
CA ALA A 59 -2.01 -0.56 12.03
C ALA A 59 -2.46 0.63 11.17
N TYR A 60 -2.90 0.38 9.94
CA TYR A 60 -3.43 1.41 9.05
C TYR A 60 -4.93 1.72 9.24
N ASN A 61 -5.66 0.96 10.06
CA ASN A 61 -7.08 1.20 10.28
C ASN A 61 -7.31 2.58 10.92
N ASN A 62 -8.24 3.34 10.37
CA ASN A 62 -8.55 4.72 10.76
C ASN A 62 -7.41 5.75 10.58
N VAL A 63 -6.34 5.40 9.88
CA VAL A 63 -5.26 6.34 9.54
C VAL A 63 -5.72 7.27 8.42
N VAL A 64 -5.57 8.57 8.62
CA VAL A 64 -6.05 9.62 7.73
C VAL A 64 -5.13 9.86 6.53
N PHE A 65 -5.71 10.36 5.43
CA PHE A 65 -4.97 10.95 4.32
C PHE A 65 -4.67 12.41 4.67
N HIS A 66 -3.57 12.62 5.38
CA HIS A 66 -3.23 13.93 5.96
C HIS A 66 -2.71 14.96 4.95
N ARG A 67 -2.23 14.50 3.78
CA ARG A 67 -1.69 15.34 2.71
C ARG A 67 -2.17 14.85 1.36
N VAL A 68 -2.98 15.66 0.68
CA VAL A 68 -3.56 15.31 -0.63
C VAL A 68 -3.45 16.49 -1.57
N ILE A 69 -2.65 16.35 -2.63
CA ILE A 69 -2.42 17.39 -3.63
C ILE A 69 -3.12 16.98 -4.92
N ASP A 70 -4.06 17.80 -5.36
CA ASP A 70 -4.78 17.58 -6.62
C ASP A 70 -3.82 17.51 -7.80
N GLY A 71 -4.09 16.59 -8.73
CA GLY A 71 -3.21 16.35 -9.89
C GLY A 71 -1.84 15.72 -9.53
N PHE A 72 -1.60 15.36 -8.25
CA PHE A 72 -0.33 14.75 -7.86
C PHE A 72 -0.53 13.45 -7.08
N MET A 73 -0.84 13.50 -5.78
CA MET A 73 -0.92 12.27 -4.96
C MET A 73 -1.77 12.44 -3.69
N ALA A 74 -2.20 11.30 -3.11
CA ALA A 74 -2.76 11.19 -1.78
C ALA A 74 -1.79 10.46 -0.85
N GLN A 75 -1.31 11.13 0.21
CA GLN A 75 -0.38 10.59 1.20
C GLN A 75 -1.08 10.24 2.51
N THR A 76 -0.72 9.07 3.05
CA THR A 76 -1.27 8.49 4.28
C THR A 76 -0.21 7.64 5.00
N GLY A 77 -0.62 6.84 5.97
CA GLY A 77 0.21 5.79 6.55
C GLY A 77 1.03 6.22 7.76
N ASP A 78 0.76 7.38 8.37
CA ASP A 78 1.30 7.72 9.68
C ASP A 78 0.56 6.93 10.77
N VAL A 79 1.05 5.75 11.10
CA VAL A 79 0.42 4.86 12.07
C VAL A 79 0.57 5.35 13.52
N LYS A 80 1.46 6.31 13.77
CA LYS A 80 1.70 6.86 15.12
C LYS A 80 0.77 8.02 15.47
N PHE A 81 0.63 8.97 14.55
CA PHE A 81 -0.12 10.20 14.81
C PHE A 81 -1.33 10.36 13.89
N GLY A 82 -1.49 9.52 12.87
CA GLY A 82 -2.55 9.64 11.88
C GLY A 82 -3.81 8.83 12.21
N ASN A 83 -3.87 8.04 13.28
CA ASN A 83 -5.04 7.24 13.61
C ASN A 83 -6.13 8.12 14.26
N SER A 84 -7.20 8.40 13.52
CA SER A 84 -8.30 9.28 13.95
C SER A 84 -9.27 8.63 14.95
N SER A 85 -9.09 7.38 15.33
CA SER A 85 -9.96 6.69 16.31
C SER A 85 -9.44 6.77 17.75
N VAL A 86 -8.21 7.24 17.96
CA VAL A 86 -7.63 7.35 19.30
C VAL A 86 -7.97 8.72 19.91
N GLU A 87 -8.22 8.75 21.22
CA GLU A 87 -8.59 9.98 21.94
C GLU A 87 -7.52 11.08 21.84
N SER A 88 -6.25 10.69 21.76
CA SER A 88 -5.11 11.61 21.63
C SER A 88 -4.83 12.08 20.20
N PHE A 89 -5.72 11.80 19.25
CA PHE A 89 -5.55 12.22 17.86
C PHE A 89 -5.51 13.75 17.74
N ASP A 90 -4.44 14.24 17.12
CA ASP A 90 -4.28 15.66 16.76
C ASP A 90 -3.85 15.72 15.29
N LEU A 91 -4.76 16.22 14.44
CA LEU A 91 -4.53 16.32 13.01
C LEU A 91 -3.26 17.10 12.63
N ARG A 92 -2.87 18.08 13.46
CA ARG A 92 -1.64 18.88 13.25
C ARG A 92 -0.35 18.07 13.34
N ARG A 93 -0.42 16.87 13.95
CA ARG A 93 0.70 15.94 14.09
C ARG A 93 0.68 14.85 13.03
N ALA A 94 -0.44 14.66 12.34
CA ALA A 94 -0.56 13.64 11.29
C ALA A 94 0.45 13.93 10.17
N GLY A 95 1.23 12.91 9.81
CA GLY A 95 2.33 13.01 8.84
C GLY A 95 3.72 13.19 9.47
N MET A 96 3.82 13.41 10.80
CA MET A 96 5.10 13.58 11.49
C MET A 96 5.69 12.27 12.04
N GLY A 97 4.94 11.16 12.00
CA GLY A 97 5.33 9.90 12.60
C GLY A 97 5.48 8.74 11.62
N GLY A 98 5.73 7.59 12.20
CA GLY A 98 5.87 6.30 11.52
C GLY A 98 5.52 5.17 12.46
N SER A 99 5.92 3.94 12.16
CA SER A 99 5.83 2.82 13.08
C SER A 99 7.03 2.82 14.05
N ASP A 100 6.94 2.02 15.12
CA ASP A 100 8.06 1.82 16.04
C ASP A 100 9.13 0.87 15.48
N LEU A 101 8.97 0.38 14.24
CA LEU A 101 9.95 -0.42 13.53
C LEU A 101 11.08 0.47 12.97
N PRO A 102 12.29 -0.08 12.77
CA PRO A 102 13.40 0.68 12.17
C PRO A 102 13.05 1.22 10.79
N ASP A 103 13.65 2.34 10.42
CA ASP A 103 13.54 2.89 9.06
C ASP A 103 14.11 1.91 8.01
N LEU A 104 13.57 1.99 6.82
CA LEU A 104 13.93 1.14 5.69
C LEU A 104 14.99 1.79 4.81
N LYS A 105 15.98 1.00 4.42
CA LYS A 105 16.90 1.41 3.35
C LYS A 105 16.14 1.52 2.04
N GLN A 106 16.54 2.48 1.21
CA GLN A 106 15.95 2.68 -0.11
C GLN A 106 16.00 1.41 -0.98
N GLU A 107 14.93 1.18 -1.73
CA GLU A 107 14.82 0.16 -2.78
C GLU A 107 14.37 0.82 -4.09
N PHE A 108 15.12 1.88 -4.50
CA PHE A 108 14.82 2.61 -5.72
C PHE A 108 14.92 1.68 -6.93
N ASN A 109 13.92 1.75 -7.79
CA ASN A 109 13.79 0.89 -8.96
C ASN A 109 13.40 1.69 -10.20
N ASN A 110 13.25 1.02 -11.34
CA ASN A 110 12.97 1.66 -12.63
C ASN A 110 11.47 1.75 -12.95
N LEU A 111 10.58 1.37 -12.03
CA LEU A 111 9.14 1.51 -12.25
C LEU A 111 8.76 2.99 -12.21
N PRO A 112 7.92 3.47 -13.15
CA PRO A 112 7.53 4.87 -13.21
C PRO A 112 6.48 5.18 -12.13
N HIS A 113 6.46 6.44 -11.69
CA HIS A 113 5.39 6.99 -10.88
C HIS A 113 4.22 7.41 -11.76
N ASP A 114 3.56 6.42 -12.39
CA ASP A 114 2.34 6.63 -13.16
C ASP A 114 1.10 6.72 -12.27
N ARG A 115 -0.04 7.09 -12.85
CA ARG A 115 -1.33 7.04 -12.17
C ARG A 115 -1.56 5.68 -11.50
N GLY A 116 -1.94 5.69 -10.22
CA GLY A 116 -2.20 4.50 -9.40
C GLY A 116 -0.96 3.86 -8.80
N THR A 117 0.26 4.38 -9.06
CA THR A 117 1.48 3.87 -8.43
C THR A 117 1.47 4.17 -6.93
N LEU A 118 1.83 3.15 -6.11
CA LEU A 118 2.11 3.29 -4.69
C LEU A 118 3.60 3.42 -4.47
N SER A 119 4.00 4.45 -3.75
CA SER A 119 5.40 4.71 -3.44
C SER A 119 5.58 5.15 -1.99
N MET A 120 6.74 4.86 -1.40
CA MET A 120 7.01 5.18 0.01
C MET A 120 7.30 6.66 0.20
N ALA A 121 6.63 7.27 1.16
CA ALA A 121 7.03 8.58 1.67
C ALA A 121 8.27 8.47 2.56
N ARG A 122 9.10 9.51 2.57
CA ARG A 122 10.33 9.60 3.34
C ARG A 122 10.70 11.04 3.68
N SER A 123 11.61 11.23 4.60
CA SER A 123 12.25 12.54 4.84
C SER A 123 13.30 12.86 3.76
N GLN A 124 14.21 13.78 4.02
CA GLN A 124 15.31 14.09 3.11
C GLN A 124 16.30 12.92 2.96
N ASP A 125 16.51 12.14 4.03
CA ASP A 125 17.33 10.93 3.97
C ASP A 125 16.65 9.86 3.11
N PRO A 126 17.28 9.35 2.05
CA PRO A 126 16.75 8.25 1.25
C PRO A 126 16.43 6.98 2.04
N ASN A 127 17.07 6.77 3.19
CA ASN A 127 16.93 5.61 4.06
C ASN A 127 15.99 5.86 5.25
N SER A 128 15.05 6.79 5.14
CA SER A 128 14.11 7.17 6.20
C SER A 128 12.64 6.77 5.93
N ALA A 129 12.40 5.91 4.94
CA ALA A 129 11.07 5.37 4.74
C ALA A 129 10.67 4.47 5.92
N ASN A 130 9.40 4.52 6.36
CA ASN A 130 8.95 3.75 7.51
C ASN A 130 7.58 3.11 7.28
N SER A 131 6.48 3.84 7.46
CA SER A 131 5.10 3.35 7.30
C SER A 131 4.29 4.20 6.32
N GLN A 132 4.67 5.47 6.10
CA GLN A 132 3.92 6.37 5.25
C GLN A 132 4.14 6.06 3.76
N PHE A 133 3.06 6.18 2.99
CA PHE A 133 3.07 5.98 1.55
C PHE A 133 2.10 6.93 0.86
N PHE A 134 2.22 7.03 -0.46
CA PHE A 134 1.30 7.80 -1.27
C PHE A 134 0.85 7.03 -2.52
N ILE A 135 -0.31 7.43 -3.05
CA ILE A 135 -0.89 6.92 -4.30
C ILE A 135 -0.92 8.07 -5.30
N CYS A 136 -0.30 7.89 -6.46
CA CYS A 136 -0.26 8.90 -7.51
C CYS A 136 -1.64 9.05 -8.19
N PHE A 137 -2.14 10.27 -8.30
CA PHE A 137 -3.31 10.58 -9.13
C PHE A 137 -2.95 10.70 -10.60
N GLU A 138 -1.79 11.28 -10.90
CA GLU A 138 -1.27 11.53 -12.24
C GLU A 138 0.21 11.13 -12.31
N PRO A 139 0.80 11.00 -13.52
CA PRO A 139 2.22 10.72 -13.67
C PRO A 139 3.11 11.77 -13.00
N ALA A 140 4.08 11.31 -12.22
CA ALA A 140 5.03 12.15 -11.49
C ALA A 140 6.49 11.73 -11.78
N PRO A 141 6.97 11.87 -13.03
CA PRO A 141 8.30 11.36 -13.45
C PRO A 141 9.47 11.98 -12.70
N PHE A 142 9.27 13.14 -12.05
CA PHE A 142 10.28 13.78 -11.20
C PHE A 142 10.58 12.99 -9.91
N LEU A 143 9.77 11.97 -9.57
CA LEU A 143 10.01 11.06 -8.44
C LEU A 143 10.75 9.78 -8.85
N ASP A 144 10.85 9.50 -10.14
CA ASP A 144 11.43 8.26 -10.65
C ASP A 144 12.87 8.08 -10.19
N ARG A 145 13.18 6.87 -9.70
CA ARG A 145 14.49 6.50 -9.15
C ARG A 145 14.93 7.30 -7.91
N GLN A 146 14.02 8.09 -7.31
CA GLN A 146 14.27 8.87 -6.10
C GLN A 146 13.35 8.46 -4.94
N TYR A 147 12.29 7.69 -5.25
CA TYR A 147 11.37 7.11 -4.28
C TYR A 147 11.17 5.63 -4.59
N THR A 148 10.87 4.83 -3.55
CA THR A 148 10.67 3.39 -3.70
C THR A 148 9.24 3.08 -4.11
N VAL A 149 9.04 2.71 -5.38
CA VAL A 149 7.79 2.15 -5.86
C VAL A 149 7.67 0.73 -5.35
N PHE A 150 6.55 0.39 -4.68
CA PHE A 150 6.32 -0.93 -4.10
C PHE A 150 5.01 -1.59 -4.51
N GLY A 151 4.15 -0.91 -5.27
CA GLY A 151 2.87 -1.45 -5.72
C GLY A 151 2.12 -0.54 -6.68
N LYS A 152 0.96 -1.03 -7.13
CA LYS A 152 0.06 -0.30 -8.04
C LYS A 152 -1.40 -0.67 -7.76
N VAL A 153 -2.28 0.32 -7.84
CA VAL A 153 -3.73 0.11 -7.89
C VAL A 153 -4.07 -0.60 -9.20
N ILE A 154 -4.76 -1.74 -9.10
CA ILE A 154 -5.23 -2.52 -10.24
C ILE A 154 -6.74 -2.45 -10.46
N GLU A 155 -7.52 -2.13 -9.40
CA GLU A 155 -8.96 -1.87 -9.46
C GLU A 155 -9.33 -0.82 -8.42
N GLY A 156 -10.38 -0.01 -8.68
CA GLY A 156 -10.93 0.94 -7.71
C GLY A 156 -10.20 2.28 -7.65
N MET A 157 -9.44 2.66 -8.69
CA MET A 157 -8.77 3.98 -8.72
C MET A 157 -9.76 5.15 -8.68
N GLU A 158 -10.99 4.94 -9.14
CA GLU A 158 -12.10 5.91 -9.03
C GLU A 158 -12.51 6.22 -7.59
N PHE A 159 -12.22 5.32 -6.63
CA PHE A 159 -12.43 5.57 -5.20
C PHE A 159 -11.28 6.36 -4.60
N VAL A 160 -10.06 6.14 -5.08
CA VAL A 160 -8.89 6.96 -4.73
C VAL A 160 -9.09 8.40 -5.19
N ASP A 161 -9.67 8.61 -6.39
CA ASP A 161 -9.96 9.93 -6.92
C ASP A 161 -10.97 10.74 -6.06
N LYS A 162 -11.80 10.08 -5.27
CA LYS A 162 -12.76 10.72 -4.37
C LYS A 162 -12.16 11.16 -3.03
N ILE A 163 -10.91 10.79 -2.73
CA ILE A 163 -10.24 11.24 -1.52
C ILE A 163 -10.19 12.77 -1.50
N LYS A 164 -10.63 13.35 -0.39
CA LYS A 164 -10.70 14.80 -0.21
C LYS A 164 -9.35 15.46 -0.44
N ARG A 165 -9.33 16.45 -1.33
CA ARG A 165 -8.12 17.24 -1.62
C ARG A 165 -7.82 18.20 -0.48
N GLY A 166 -6.55 18.44 -0.25
CA GLY A 166 -6.07 19.43 0.71
C GLY A 166 -5.89 20.81 0.12
N ASP A 167 -5.53 21.76 0.98
CA ASP A 167 -5.26 23.15 0.60
C ASP A 167 -3.94 23.23 -0.18
N SER A 168 -4.01 23.63 -1.45
CA SER A 168 -2.84 23.81 -2.32
C SER A 168 -1.86 24.86 -1.80
N ASN A 169 -2.34 25.86 -1.06
CA ASN A 169 -1.52 26.91 -0.45
C ASN A 169 -0.80 26.42 0.83
N ASN A 170 -1.26 25.30 1.40
CA ASN A 170 -0.71 24.70 2.61
C ASN A 170 -0.19 23.28 2.33
N ASN A 171 0.58 23.12 1.24
CA ASN A 171 1.24 21.85 0.88
C ASN A 171 0.30 20.63 0.84
N GLY A 172 -0.98 20.83 0.52
CA GLY A 172 -1.97 19.76 0.44
C GLY A 172 -2.48 19.26 1.79
N SER A 173 -2.29 20.02 2.87
CA SER A 173 -2.86 19.69 4.19
C SER A 173 -4.38 19.58 4.12
N VAL A 174 -4.96 18.54 4.69
CA VAL A 174 -6.40 18.25 4.57
C VAL A 174 -7.09 18.52 5.89
N ASP A 175 -8.06 19.43 5.90
CA ASP A 175 -8.99 19.60 7.00
C ASP A 175 -10.10 18.56 6.93
N ASP A 176 -10.43 17.89 8.03
CA ASP A 176 -11.39 16.77 8.09
C ASP A 176 -11.11 15.72 7.00
N PRO A 177 -9.96 15.02 7.10
CA PRO A 177 -9.47 14.12 6.06
C PRO A 177 -10.26 12.81 6.00
N ASP A 178 -10.33 12.24 4.81
CA ASP A 178 -10.71 10.85 4.63
C ASP A 178 -9.68 9.92 5.29
N LYS A 179 -10.13 8.71 5.62
CA LYS A 179 -9.30 7.71 6.30
C LYS A 179 -9.40 6.33 5.69
N ILE A 180 -8.41 5.54 5.96
CA ILE A 180 -8.43 4.11 5.67
C ILE A 180 -9.41 3.42 6.63
N ILE A 181 -10.41 2.71 6.10
CA ILE A 181 -11.31 1.89 6.92
C ILE A 181 -10.60 0.60 7.32
N SER A 182 -9.99 -0.07 6.36
CA SER A 182 -9.10 -1.21 6.60
C SER A 182 -8.12 -1.38 5.44
N PHE A 183 -6.97 -1.97 5.73
CA PHE A 183 -5.99 -2.37 4.72
C PHE A 183 -5.46 -3.75 5.10
N LYS A 184 -5.56 -4.73 4.21
CA LYS A 184 -5.19 -6.13 4.48
C LYS A 184 -4.94 -6.92 3.20
N SER A 185 -4.31 -8.08 3.32
CA SER A 185 -4.19 -9.05 2.23
C SER A 185 -5.56 -9.51 1.74
N GLU A 186 -5.68 -9.75 0.43
CA GLU A 186 -6.90 -10.28 -0.22
C GLU A 186 -7.20 -11.70 0.24
#